data_ac3635bdc03aab3202715d3e104a021f
#
_entry.id   ac3635bdc03aab3202715d3e104a021f
#
_cell.length_a   1.000
_cell.length_b   1.000
_cell.length_c   1.000
_cell.angle_alpha   90.00
_cell.angle_beta   90.00
_cell.angle_gamma   90.00
#
_symmetry.space_group_name_H-M   'P 1'
#
loop_
_entity.id
_entity.type
_entity.pdbx_description
1 polymer ?
#
loop_
_entity_poly.entity_id
_entity_poly.type
_entity_poly.pdbx_seq_one_letter_code
_entity_poly.pdbx_strand_id
1 'polypeptide(L)'
;IDSRRGSLSVDDEGTPTNCTTLIENGILTGYMQDRLNSKLMGVNPTGNGRRESYAHLPMPRMTNTYMLSGNRHPEEILKSVKNGLYAVDFGGGQVDITSGKFVFTCTEAYKIENGKVTNPVKGATLIGNGPDVLKRVKMVGNDSKMDTGIGTCGKDGQSVPAVSYTHLRAHETRRSLV
;
A
#
# COMPACT_ATOMS: atom_id res chain seq x y z
N ILE A 1 10.39 -4.73 -11.68
CA ILE A 1 11.32 -3.81 -10.97
C ILE A 1 12.52 -4.62 -10.56
N ASP A 2 13.68 -4.30 -11.11
CA ASP A 2 14.90 -5.06 -10.88
C ASP A 2 15.38 -4.97 -9.44
N SER A 3 15.96 -6.08 -8.95
CA SER A 3 16.62 -6.16 -7.64
C SER A 3 15.76 -5.80 -6.43
N ARG A 4 14.42 -5.96 -6.52
CA ARG A 4 13.51 -5.79 -5.39
C ARG A 4 13.04 -7.15 -4.87
N ARG A 5 12.81 -7.23 -3.56
CA ARG A 5 12.47 -8.48 -2.87
C ARG A 5 11.17 -9.13 -3.38
N GLY A 6 10.21 -8.36 -3.85
CA GLY A 6 8.96 -8.84 -4.43
C GLY A 6 9.01 -9.06 -5.94
N SER A 7 10.17 -8.91 -6.59
CA SER A 7 10.30 -9.08 -8.04
C SER A 7 10.39 -10.55 -8.41
N LEU A 8 9.58 -10.95 -9.36
CA LEU A 8 9.51 -12.31 -9.91
C LEU A 8 9.41 -12.24 -11.44
N SER A 9 10.02 -13.17 -12.12
CA SER A 9 9.82 -13.35 -13.58
C SER A 9 8.62 -14.26 -13.87
N VAL A 10 8.43 -15.27 -13.02
CA VAL A 10 7.29 -16.18 -13.02
C VAL A 10 6.81 -16.38 -11.60
N ASP A 11 5.54 -16.64 -11.41
CA ASP A 11 4.98 -16.99 -10.10
C ASP A 11 5.17 -18.50 -9.79
N ASP A 12 4.70 -18.93 -8.64
CA ASP A 12 4.85 -20.34 -8.20
C ASP A 12 3.93 -21.32 -8.94
N GLU A 13 3.09 -20.83 -9.84
CA GLU A 13 2.28 -21.60 -10.77
C GLU A 13 2.87 -21.64 -12.20
N GLY A 14 4.06 -21.01 -12.42
CA GLY A 14 4.70 -20.89 -13.71
C GLY A 14 4.03 -19.86 -14.64
N THR A 15 3.24 -18.94 -14.10
CA THR A 15 2.63 -17.85 -14.86
C THR A 15 3.59 -16.67 -14.92
N PRO A 16 3.90 -16.13 -16.12
CA PRO A 16 4.71 -14.93 -16.24
C PRO A 16 4.10 -13.76 -15.46
N THR A 17 4.93 -13.03 -14.71
CA THR A 17 4.48 -11.87 -13.97
C THR A 17 4.32 -10.65 -14.87
N ASN A 18 3.32 -9.83 -14.60
CA ASN A 18 3.00 -8.64 -15.34
C ASN A 18 2.88 -7.43 -14.44
N CYS A 19 2.94 -6.24 -15.02
CA CYS A 19 2.52 -5.02 -14.35
C CYS A 19 0.99 -4.97 -14.37
N THR A 20 0.38 -5.27 -13.24
CA THR A 20 -1.08 -5.34 -13.09
C THR A 20 -1.60 -4.06 -12.47
N THR A 21 -2.40 -3.32 -13.22
CA THR A 21 -3.11 -2.15 -12.70
C THR A 21 -4.30 -2.61 -11.86
N LEU A 22 -4.31 -2.24 -10.59
CA LEU A 22 -5.40 -2.56 -9.66
C LEU A 22 -6.41 -1.42 -9.60
N ILE A 23 -5.92 -0.19 -9.51
CA ILE A 23 -6.74 1.02 -9.42
C ILE A 23 -6.22 2.02 -10.43
N GLU A 24 -7.10 2.54 -11.27
CA GLU A 24 -6.80 3.58 -12.25
C GLU A 24 -7.80 4.73 -12.12
N ASN A 25 -7.28 5.95 -11.98
CA ASN A 25 -8.11 7.16 -11.81
C ASN A 25 -9.16 7.04 -10.68
N GLY A 26 -8.80 6.36 -9.59
CA GLY A 26 -9.68 6.13 -8.44
C GLY A 26 -10.72 5.01 -8.62
N ILE A 27 -10.69 4.31 -9.73
CA ILE A 27 -11.58 3.19 -10.06
C ILE A 27 -10.81 1.86 -9.91
N LEU A 28 -11.39 0.90 -9.19
CA LEU A 28 -10.86 -0.46 -9.12
C LEU A 28 -11.06 -1.14 -10.48
N THR A 29 -9.98 -1.47 -11.17
CA THR A 29 -9.99 -2.04 -12.52
C THR A 29 -9.66 -3.53 -12.56
N GLY A 30 -9.00 -4.04 -11.53
CA GLY A 30 -8.60 -5.45 -11.50
C GLY A 30 -8.13 -5.91 -10.14
N TYR A 31 -7.75 -7.17 -10.09
CA TYR A 31 -7.24 -7.85 -8.90
C TYR A 31 -5.97 -8.61 -9.23
N MET A 32 -5.15 -8.86 -8.22
CA MET A 32 -4.09 -9.87 -8.33
C MET A 32 -4.73 -11.26 -8.41
N GLN A 33 -4.36 -12.04 -9.41
CA GLN A 33 -4.95 -13.33 -9.74
C GLN A 33 -3.91 -14.45 -9.75
N ASP A 34 -4.29 -15.61 -9.21
CA ASP A 34 -3.70 -16.91 -9.50
C ASP A 34 -4.50 -17.61 -10.62
N ARG A 35 -4.11 -18.83 -10.98
CA ARG A 35 -4.82 -19.60 -12.03
C ARG A 35 -6.22 -20.02 -11.62
N LEU A 36 -6.41 -20.38 -10.35
CA LEU A 36 -7.73 -20.82 -9.86
C LEU A 36 -8.71 -19.66 -9.83
N ASN A 37 -8.34 -18.56 -9.18
CA ASN A 37 -9.23 -17.40 -9.05
C ASN A 37 -9.47 -16.70 -10.38
N SER A 38 -8.48 -16.62 -11.26
CA SER A 38 -8.65 -16.08 -12.60
C SER A 38 -9.68 -16.88 -13.42
N LYS A 39 -9.63 -18.21 -13.32
CA LYS A 39 -10.62 -19.08 -13.97
C LYS A 39 -12.02 -18.88 -13.40
N LEU A 40 -12.16 -18.81 -12.08
CA LEU A 40 -13.45 -18.59 -11.42
C LEU A 40 -14.06 -17.23 -11.77
N MET A 41 -13.23 -16.21 -11.95
CA MET A 41 -13.66 -14.86 -12.31
C MET A 41 -13.76 -14.63 -13.84
N GLY A 42 -13.37 -15.59 -14.66
CA GLY A 42 -13.39 -15.44 -16.12
C GLY A 42 -12.40 -14.40 -16.65
N VAL A 43 -11.26 -14.22 -15.98
CA VAL A 43 -10.19 -13.27 -16.34
C VAL A 43 -8.85 -13.99 -16.54
N ASN A 44 -7.84 -13.30 -17.02
CA ASN A 44 -6.50 -13.85 -17.15
C ASN A 44 -5.74 -13.84 -15.81
N PRO A 45 -4.88 -14.84 -15.56
CA PRO A 45 -3.99 -14.82 -14.40
C PRO A 45 -2.97 -13.69 -14.53
N THR A 46 -2.54 -13.13 -13.40
CA THR A 46 -1.65 -11.95 -13.35
C THR A 46 -0.22 -12.27 -12.94
N GLY A 47 0.10 -13.55 -12.72
CA GLY A 47 1.41 -13.95 -12.20
C GLY A 47 1.59 -13.62 -10.71
N ASN A 48 0.50 -13.72 -9.95
CA ASN A 48 0.49 -13.48 -8.50
C ASN A 48 0.18 -14.73 -7.69
N GLY A 49 0.13 -15.91 -8.32
CA GLY A 49 -0.07 -17.20 -7.64
C GLY A 49 1.20 -17.60 -6.90
N ARG A 50 1.28 -17.26 -5.60
CA ARG A 50 2.47 -17.46 -4.79
C ARG A 50 2.19 -18.29 -3.55
N ARG A 51 3.20 -19.02 -3.10
CA ARG A 51 3.18 -19.87 -1.88
C ARG A 51 4.46 -19.68 -1.07
N GLU A 52 4.38 -19.97 0.22
CA GLU A 52 5.54 -19.91 1.11
C GLU A 52 6.57 -21.01 0.79
N SER A 53 6.08 -22.21 0.55
CA SER A 53 6.90 -23.38 0.25
C SER A 53 6.14 -24.39 -0.62
N TYR A 54 6.82 -25.45 -1.03
CA TYR A 54 6.20 -26.55 -1.78
C TYR A 54 5.06 -27.26 -1.02
N ALA A 55 5.01 -27.15 0.31
CA ALA A 55 3.97 -27.75 1.14
C ALA A 55 2.65 -26.95 1.16
N HIS A 56 2.62 -25.79 0.54
CA HIS A 56 1.47 -24.89 0.55
C HIS A 56 0.86 -24.74 -0.84
N LEU A 57 -0.45 -24.53 -0.88
CA LEU A 57 -1.14 -24.17 -2.12
C LEU A 57 -0.84 -22.72 -2.51
N PRO A 58 -0.58 -22.45 -3.81
CA PRO A 58 -0.50 -21.08 -4.29
C PRO A 58 -1.82 -20.34 -4.10
N MET A 59 -1.73 -19.05 -3.87
CA MET A 59 -2.87 -18.13 -3.79
C MET A 59 -2.46 -16.73 -4.27
N PRO A 60 -3.41 -15.85 -4.60
CA PRO A 60 -3.08 -14.49 -5.01
C PRO A 60 -2.35 -13.75 -3.88
N ARG A 61 -1.13 -13.30 -4.14
CA ARG A 61 -0.24 -12.64 -3.17
C ARG A 61 0.41 -11.41 -3.79
N MET A 62 0.75 -10.47 -2.92
CA MET A 62 1.51 -9.28 -3.31
C MET A 62 2.88 -9.64 -3.88
N THR A 63 3.30 -8.85 -4.83
CA THR A 63 4.67 -8.70 -5.31
C THR A 63 5.17 -7.31 -4.90
N ASN A 64 5.71 -6.51 -5.83
CA ASN A 64 5.97 -5.09 -5.58
C ASN A 64 4.68 -4.31 -5.88
N THR A 65 3.98 -3.88 -4.83
CA THR A 65 2.71 -3.15 -4.97
C THR A 65 2.91 -1.70 -4.56
N TYR A 66 2.63 -0.76 -5.45
CA TYR A 66 2.92 0.65 -5.24
C TYR A 66 1.92 1.57 -5.95
N MET A 67 1.82 2.79 -5.48
CA MET A 67 1.10 3.86 -6.14
C MET A 67 2.09 4.67 -6.99
N LEU A 68 1.70 5.02 -8.20
CA LEU A 68 2.50 5.90 -9.06
C LEU A 68 2.56 7.32 -8.47
N SER A 69 3.66 8.01 -8.78
CA SER A 69 3.81 9.43 -8.41
C SER A 69 2.68 10.27 -9.00
N GLY A 70 2.21 11.21 -8.22
CA GLY A 70 1.32 12.26 -8.69
C GLY A 70 2.08 13.42 -9.33
N ASN A 71 1.41 14.55 -9.47
CA ASN A 71 1.98 15.74 -10.11
C ASN A 71 2.16 16.93 -9.15
N ARG A 72 1.89 16.75 -7.86
CA ARG A 72 1.96 17.82 -6.87
C ARG A 72 3.32 17.88 -6.20
N HIS A 73 3.85 19.09 -6.05
CA HIS A 73 5.05 19.28 -5.26
C HIS A 73 4.74 19.05 -3.76
N PRO A 74 5.60 18.35 -2.99
CA PRO A 74 5.36 18.07 -1.57
C PRO A 74 5.06 19.31 -0.72
N GLU A 75 5.71 20.42 -1.03
CA GLU A 75 5.46 21.68 -0.33
C GLU A 75 4.06 22.25 -0.58
N GLU A 76 3.48 22.06 -1.77
CA GLU A 76 2.11 22.47 -2.07
C GLU A 76 1.14 21.70 -1.23
N ILE A 77 1.37 20.38 -1.11
CA ILE A 77 0.58 19.50 -0.26
C ILE A 77 0.64 19.99 1.19
N LEU A 78 1.84 20.22 1.71
CA LEU A 78 2.02 20.69 3.08
C LEU A 78 1.32 22.03 3.33
N LYS A 79 1.47 23.00 2.44
CA LYS A 79 0.84 24.33 2.54
C LYS A 79 -0.69 24.27 2.48
N SER A 80 -1.26 23.24 1.87
CA SER A 80 -2.72 23.09 1.78
C SER A 80 -3.37 22.68 3.11
N VAL A 81 -2.59 22.20 4.07
CA VAL A 81 -3.09 21.67 5.36
C VAL A 81 -3.08 22.76 6.41
N LYS A 82 -4.26 23.18 6.88
CA LYS A 82 -4.38 24.13 7.98
C LYS A 82 -4.02 23.52 9.34
N ASN A 83 -4.61 22.35 9.63
CA ASN A 83 -4.34 21.57 10.83
C ASN A 83 -4.33 20.09 10.44
N GLY A 84 -3.29 19.36 10.83
CA GLY A 84 -3.14 17.96 10.50
C GLY A 84 -1.95 17.29 11.16
N LEU A 85 -1.68 16.07 10.76
CA LEU A 85 -0.49 15.33 11.14
C LEU A 85 0.37 15.06 9.90
N TYR A 86 1.66 15.18 10.08
CA TYR A 86 2.67 14.76 9.13
C TYR A 86 3.28 13.45 9.64
N ALA A 87 2.82 12.33 9.10
CA ALA A 87 3.39 11.03 9.41
C ALA A 87 4.61 10.81 8.51
N VAL A 88 5.76 10.68 9.12
CA VAL A 88 7.03 10.49 8.41
C VAL A 88 7.28 9.03 8.15
N ASP A 89 7.03 8.20 9.16
CA ASP A 89 7.28 6.77 9.08
C ASP A 89 6.29 5.98 9.93
N PHE A 90 6.07 4.72 9.53
CA PHE A 90 5.18 3.80 10.20
C PHE A 90 5.95 2.56 10.66
N GLY A 91 5.63 2.11 11.87
CA GLY A 91 6.09 0.83 12.39
C GLY A 91 5.19 -0.32 11.95
N GLY A 92 5.00 -1.27 12.85
CA GLY A 92 4.09 -2.39 12.60
C GLY A 92 2.64 -1.97 12.45
N GLY A 93 1.89 -2.76 11.72
CA GLY A 93 0.46 -2.59 11.55
C GLY A 93 -0.21 -3.89 11.12
N GLN A 94 -1.53 -3.87 11.09
CA GLN A 94 -2.34 -5.00 10.70
C GLN A 94 -3.44 -4.56 9.74
N VAL A 95 -3.77 -5.43 8.81
CA VAL A 95 -4.90 -5.27 7.89
C VAL A 95 -5.78 -6.51 8.00
N ASP A 96 -7.06 -6.31 8.29
CA ASP A 96 -8.08 -7.33 8.11
C ASP A 96 -8.42 -7.41 6.62
N ILE A 97 -7.96 -8.45 5.96
CA ILE A 97 -8.13 -8.63 4.51
C ILE A 97 -9.59 -8.83 4.09
N THR A 98 -10.48 -9.20 5.01
CA THR A 98 -11.90 -9.41 4.72
C THR A 98 -12.67 -8.09 4.74
N SER A 99 -12.48 -7.30 5.80
CA SER A 99 -13.19 -6.03 5.97
C SER A 99 -12.44 -4.81 5.40
N GLY A 100 -11.16 -4.97 5.09
CA GLY A 100 -10.29 -3.86 4.67
C GLY A 100 -9.92 -2.90 5.79
N LYS A 101 -10.29 -3.20 7.04
CA LYS A 101 -9.89 -2.38 8.19
C LYS A 101 -8.41 -2.51 8.47
N PHE A 102 -7.78 -1.41 8.80
CA PHE A 102 -6.35 -1.40 9.12
C PHE A 102 -6.03 -0.52 10.31
N VAL A 103 -4.91 -0.81 10.95
CA VAL A 103 -4.28 0.01 11.98
C VAL A 103 -2.78 0.03 11.77
N PHE A 104 -2.19 1.22 11.70
CA PHE A 104 -0.74 1.41 11.59
C PHE A 104 -0.30 2.46 12.59
N THR A 105 0.72 2.15 13.38
CA THR A 105 1.31 3.09 14.35
C THR A 105 2.45 3.85 13.71
N CYS A 106 2.42 5.17 13.81
CA CYS A 106 3.53 6.01 13.37
C CYS A 106 4.71 5.85 14.34
N THR A 107 5.88 5.64 13.79
CA THR A 107 7.14 5.71 14.53
C THR A 107 7.63 7.15 14.65
N GLU A 108 7.32 7.95 13.63
CA GLU A 108 7.66 9.38 13.61
C GLU A 108 6.49 10.18 13.01
N ALA A 109 6.01 11.16 13.77
CA ALA A 109 4.94 12.05 13.31
C ALA A 109 5.07 13.45 13.92
N TYR A 110 4.60 14.45 13.18
CA TYR A 110 4.62 15.85 13.58
C TYR A 110 3.26 16.49 13.36
N LYS A 111 2.96 17.52 14.13
CA LYS A 111 1.78 18.36 13.93
C LYS A 111 2.00 19.32 12.77
N ILE A 112 0.96 19.54 11.96
CA ILE A 112 0.93 20.60 10.96
C ILE A 112 -0.01 21.70 11.44
N GLU A 113 0.48 22.93 11.43
CA GLU A 113 -0.29 24.13 11.72
C GLU A 113 -0.05 25.18 10.64
N ASN A 114 -1.13 25.58 9.98
CA ASN A 114 -1.11 26.60 8.91
C ASN A 114 -0.05 26.31 7.82
N GLY A 115 0.03 25.05 7.37
CA GLY A 115 0.94 24.63 6.33
C GLY A 115 2.40 24.47 6.74
N LYS A 116 2.69 24.44 8.03
CA LYS A 116 4.04 24.27 8.58
C LYS A 116 4.08 23.09 9.52
N VAL A 117 5.13 22.29 9.41
CA VAL A 117 5.44 21.23 10.38
C VAL A 117 5.91 21.87 11.67
N THR A 118 5.32 21.46 12.79
CA THR A 118 5.60 22.04 14.12
C THR A 118 6.09 20.97 15.10
N ASN A 119 5.37 20.70 16.16
CA ASN A 119 5.82 19.85 17.25
C ASN A 119 5.74 18.35 16.93
N PRO A 120 6.68 17.52 17.41
CA PRO A 120 6.57 16.07 17.31
C PRO A 120 5.36 15.57 18.10
N VAL A 121 4.74 14.50 17.61
CA VAL A 121 3.58 13.85 18.22
C VAL A 121 3.94 12.42 18.58
N LYS A 122 3.70 12.05 19.83
CA LYS A 122 3.91 10.68 20.31
C LYS A 122 2.62 9.87 20.21
N GLY A 123 2.74 8.61 19.77
CA GLY A 123 1.63 7.65 19.77
C GLY A 123 0.57 7.88 18.68
N ALA A 124 0.92 8.59 17.60
CA ALA A 124 0.01 8.74 16.48
C ALA A 124 -0.26 7.37 15.82
N THR A 125 -1.53 7.09 15.59
CA THR A 125 -1.96 5.82 14.97
C THR A 125 -2.94 6.12 13.85
N LEU A 126 -2.69 5.56 12.67
CA LEU A 126 -3.58 5.64 11.52
C LEU A 126 -4.53 4.44 11.55
N ILE A 127 -5.82 4.70 11.70
CA ILE A 127 -6.87 3.70 11.70
C ILE A 127 -7.86 4.03 10.59
N GLY A 128 -8.23 3.02 9.82
CA GLY A 128 -9.17 3.25 8.73
C GLY A 128 -9.66 1.98 8.05
N ASN A 129 -10.38 2.20 6.97
CA ASN A 129 -10.78 1.17 6.02
C ASN A 129 -10.18 1.53 4.65
N GLY A 130 -9.52 0.58 3.99
CA GLY A 130 -8.78 0.84 2.75
C GLY A 130 -9.60 1.56 1.67
N PRO A 131 -10.75 1.03 1.25
CA PRO A 131 -11.61 1.69 0.27
C PRO A 131 -12.04 3.12 0.65
N ASP A 132 -12.35 3.35 1.92
CA ASP A 132 -12.79 4.66 2.38
C ASP A 132 -11.65 5.68 2.42
N VAL A 133 -10.48 5.26 2.87
CA VAL A 133 -9.29 6.12 2.91
C VAL A 133 -8.83 6.48 1.50
N LEU A 134 -8.79 5.51 0.59
CA LEU A 134 -8.41 5.76 -0.81
C LEU A 134 -9.32 6.79 -1.49
N LYS A 135 -10.62 6.79 -1.19
CA LYS A 135 -11.57 7.81 -1.70
C LYS A 135 -11.30 9.21 -1.14
N ARG A 136 -10.59 9.33 -0.02
CA ARG A 136 -10.28 10.59 0.64
C ARG A 136 -8.93 11.17 0.26
N VAL A 137 -8.08 10.41 -0.46
CA VAL A 137 -6.82 10.92 -0.99
C VAL A 137 -7.12 12.05 -1.97
N LYS A 138 -6.60 13.24 -1.68
CA LYS A 138 -6.84 14.44 -2.50
C LYS A 138 -5.65 14.83 -3.36
N MET A 139 -4.46 14.58 -2.87
CA MET A 139 -3.22 14.95 -3.55
C MET A 139 -2.18 13.86 -3.40
N VAL A 140 -1.42 13.61 -4.45
CA VAL A 140 -0.29 12.68 -4.46
C VAL A 140 0.95 13.45 -4.89
N GLY A 141 2.03 13.33 -4.14
CA GLY A 141 3.30 13.98 -4.42
C GLY A 141 4.01 13.40 -5.65
N ASN A 142 4.89 14.18 -6.22
CA ASN A 142 5.74 13.79 -7.36
C ASN A 142 7.08 13.19 -6.91
N ASP A 143 7.28 13.04 -5.61
CA ASP A 143 8.51 12.56 -4.96
C ASP A 143 8.42 11.11 -4.47
N SER A 144 7.53 10.33 -5.05
CA SER A 144 7.33 8.93 -4.66
C SER A 144 8.61 8.10 -4.79
N LYS A 145 8.94 7.33 -3.75
CA LYS A 145 10.09 6.42 -3.72
C LYS A 145 9.66 5.07 -3.16
N MET A 146 10.21 3.99 -3.70
CA MET A 146 9.99 2.67 -3.14
C MET A 146 10.72 2.52 -1.82
N ASP A 147 10.06 1.91 -0.85
CA ASP A 147 10.66 1.58 0.43
C ASP A 147 11.87 0.64 0.25
N THR A 148 12.90 0.88 1.01
CA THR A 148 14.08 0.03 1.10
C THR A 148 13.93 -1.10 2.13
N GLY A 149 12.85 -1.08 2.90
CA GLY A 149 12.55 -2.04 3.94
C GLY A 149 12.23 -3.44 3.42
N ILE A 150 12.20 -4.38 4.35
CA ILE A 150 11.89 -5.79 4.09
C ILE A 150 10.42 -6.03 4.42
N GLY A 151 9.58 -6.07 3.39
CA GLY A 151 8.16 -6.39 3.53
C GLY A 151 7.87 -7.88 3.40
N THR A 152 6.84 -8.31 4.09
CA THR A 152 6.31 -9.67 4.03
C THR A 152 4.79 -9.63 3.88
N CYS A 153 4.27 -10.37 2.91
CA CYS A 153 2.84 -10.55 2.73
C CYS A 153 2.40 -11.79 3.51
N GLY A 154 1.73 -11.60 4.64
CA GLY A 154 1.07 -12.67 5.40
C GLY A 154 -0.35 -12.88 4.93
N LYS A 155 -0.73 -14.11 4.61
CA LYS A 155 -2.10 -14.49 4.22
C LYS A 155 -2.30 -15.98 4.45
N ASP A 156 -3.39 -16.33 5.11
CA ASP A 156 -3.79 -17.73 5.36
C ASP A 156 -2.66 -18.58 5.96
N GLY A 157 -2.01 -18.05 7.00
CA GLY A 157 -0.91 -18.72 7.68
C GLY A 157 0.41 -18.82 6.90
N GLN A 158 0.47 -18.31 5.67
CA GLN A 158 1.64 -18.30 4.83
C GLN A 158 2.29 -16.93 4.76
N SER A 159 3.60 -16.87 4.60
CA SER A 159 4.39 -15.65 4.47
C SER A 159 5.24 -15.65 3.20
N VAL A 160 5.12 -14.65 2.34
CA VAL A 160 5.97 -14.51 1.16
C VAL A 160 6.66 -13.15 1.12
N PRO A 161 7.88 -13.08 0.58
CA PRO A 161 8.55 -11.80 0.39
C PRO A 161 7.73 -10.87 -0.51
N ALA A 162 7.53 -9.63 -0.06
CA ALA A 162 6.87 -8.59 -0.83
C ALA A 162 7.54 -7.25 -0.54
N VAL A 163 7.36 -6.27 -1.42
CA VAL A 163 7.68 -4.89 -1.12
C VAL A 163 6.39 -4.10 -1.26
N SER A 164 6.01 -3.44 -0.19
CA SER A 164 4.98 -2.43 -0.21
C SER A 164 5.64 -1.07 -0.37
N TYR A 165 4.87 -0.13 -0.82
CA TYR A 165 5.28 1.22 -1.03
C TYR A 165 4.95 2.07 0.19
N THR A 166 5.86 2.89 0.69
CA THR A 166 5.63 3.61 1.94
C THR A 166 5.99 5.09 1.98
N HIS A 167 6.42 5.69 0.89
CA HIS A 167 6.59 7.13 0.92
C HIS A 167 5.52 7.85 0.09
N LEU A 168 4.27 7.66 0.47
CA LEU A 168 3.17 8.53 0.06
C LEU A 168 3.00 9.62 1.09
N ARG A 169 3.42 10.81 0.76
CA ARG A 169 2.95 12.01 1.44
C ARG A 169 1.54 12.31 0.93
N ALA A 170 0.57 11.52 1.43
CA ALA A 170 -0.84 11.79 1.19
C ALA A 170 -1.42 12.53 2.37
N HIS A 171 -2.16 13.59 2.10
CA HIS A 171 -2.87 14.34 3.14
C HIS A 171 -4.33 13.94 3.20
N GLU A 172 -4.73 13.47 4.36
CA GLU A 172 -6.12 13.42 4.77
C GLU A 172 -6.50 14.72 5.48
N THR A 173 -7.39 15.50 4.89
CA THR A 173 -7.99 16.63 5.57
C THR A 173 -9.29 16.21 6.23
N ARG A 174 -9.29 16.19 7.55
CA ARG A 174 -10.43 16.25 8.49
C ARG A 174 -11.47 15.13 8.48
N ARG A 175 -11.50 14.44 9.54
CA ARG A 175 -12.51 14.03 10.55
C ARG A 175 -12.25 12.58 10.93
N SER A 176 -11.69 12.42 12.07
CA SER A 176 -11.69 11.31 13.01
C SER A 176 -10.29 11.05 13.56
N LEU A 177 -9.79 12.01 14.31
CA LEU A 177 -8.87 11.71 15.41
C LEU A 177 -9.75 11.69 16.66
N VAL A 178 -10.11 10.53 17.12
CA VAL A 178 -10.54 10.26 18.49
C VAL A 178 -9.40 9.58 19.19
#